data_50fae84b31d44da86b6d9a3ac9be3957
#
_entry.id   50fae84b31d44da86b6d9a3ac9be3957
#
_cell.length_a   1.000
_cell.length_b   1.000
_cell.length_c   1.000
_cell.angle_alpha   90.00
_cell.angle_beta   90.00
_cell.angle_gamma   90.00
#
_symmetry.space_group_name_H-M   'P 1'
#
loop_
_entity.id
_entity.type
_entity.pdbx_description
1 polymer ?
#
loop_
_entity_poly.entity_id
_entity_poly.type
_entity_poly.pdbx_seq_one_letter_code
_entity_poly.pdbx_strand_id
1 'polypeptide(L)'
;MKDMKYHDYIWDLGGTLLDNYETSTAAFVETLALYGITQDHDSVYQALKVSTPFAIETFAPNLENFLEKYKENEARELEHPILFEGVSDLLEVISNQGGRHSLVSHRNDQVLEILEKTSIAAYFTEVVTSSSGFKRKPNPESMLYLREKYQISSGLVIGDRPIDIEAGQAAGLDTHLFTSIVNLRQVLDI
;
A
#
# COMPACT_ATOMS: atom_id res chain seq x y z
N MET A 1 -4.02 -28.50 12.86
CA MET A 1 -3.81 -27.10 12.40
C MET A 1 -2.47 -27.08 11.67
N LYS A 2 -2.41 -26.53 10.47
CA LYS A 2 -1.15 -26.36 9.75
C LYS A 2 -0.35 -25.26 10.45
N ASP A 3 0.90 -25.54 10.80
CA ASP A 3 1.74 -24.51 11.42
C ASP A 3 2.01 -23.41 10.39
N MET A 4 1.73 -22.17 10.76
CA MET A 4 2.05 -21.03 9.91
C MET A 4 3.56 -20.90 9.74
N LYS A 5 3.99 -20.59 8.52
CA LYS A 5 5.41 -20.32 8.23
C LYS A 5 5.90 -19.04 8.93
N TYR A 6 5.04 -18.05 9.05
CA TYR A 6 5.34 -16.76 9.66
C TYR A 6 4.35 -16.45 10.78
N HIS A 7 4.84 -15.79 11.84
CA HIS A 7 4.01 -15.30 12.93
C HIS A 7 3.83 -13.80 12.90
N ASP A 8 4.73 -13.09 12.24
CA ASP A 8 4.70 -11.63 12.12
C ASP A 8 4.71 -11.20 10.65
N TYR A 9 3.80 -10.29 10.33
CA TYR A 9 3.62 -9.73 9.00
C TYR A 9 3.79 -8.22 9.06
N ILE A 10 4.75 -7.70 8.31
CA ILE A 10 5.01 -6.25 8.21
C ILE A 10 4.58 -5.80 6.82
N TRP A 11 3.57 -4.96 6.78
CA TRP A 11 2.90 -4.52 5.57
C TRP A 11 3.32 -3.11 5.16
N ASP A 12 3.51 -2.89 3.86
CA ASP A 12 3.36 -1.57 3.26
C ASP A 12 1.87 -1.26 3.05
N LEU A 13 1.52 0.02 2.86
CA LEU A 13 0.13 0.44 2.69
C LEU A 13 -0.23 0.67 1.21
N GLY A 14 0.30 1.73 0.61
CA GLY A 14 -0.04 2.13 -0.74
C GLY A 14 0.50 1.17 -1.80
N GLY A 15 -0.37 0.61 -2.65
CA GLY A 15 0.00 -0.39 -3.64
C GLY A 15 0.09 -1.83 -3.10
N THR A 16 -0.12 -2.04 -1.80
CA THR A 16 -0.07 -3.35 -1.15
C THR A 16 -1.41 -3.70 -0.49
N LEU A 17 -1.86 -2.91 0.46
CA LEU A 17 -3.19 -3.02 1.09
C LEU A 17 -4.18 -2.06 0.46
N LEU A 18 -3.75 -0.82 0.21
CA LEU A 18 -4.55 0.26 -0.35
C LEU A 18 -4.38 0.30 -1.87
N ASP A 19 -5.49 0.19 -2.61
CA ASP A 19 -5.53 0.42 -4.06
C ASP A 19 -5.59 1.92 -4.36
N ASN A 20 -4.50 2.61 -4.09
CA ASN A 20 -4.39 4.03 -4.40
C ASN A 20 -4.36 4.33 -5.90
N TYR A 21 -4.07 3.36 -6.75
CA TYR A 21 -4.17 3.52 -8.21
C TYR A 21 -5.62 3.65 -8.66
N GLU A 22 -6.56 2.94 -8.03
CA GLU A 22 -7.99 3.10 -8.30
C GLU A 22 -8.45 4.52 -7.96
N THR A 23 -8.10 5.02 -6.78
CA THR A 23 -8.38 6.40 -6.35
C THR A 23 -7.78 7.43 -7.31
N SER A 24 -6.51 7.25 -7.68
CA SER A 24 -5.81 8.12 -8.62
C SER A 24 -6.42 8.07 -10.01
N THR A 25 -6.90 6.90 -10.46
CA THR A 25 -7.56 6.73 -11.76
C THR A 25 -8.89 7.48 -11.81
N ALA A 26 -9.71 7.34 -10.76
CA ALA A 26 -10.98 8.06 -10.68
C ALA A 26 -10.76 9.59 -10.77
N ALA A 27 -9.81 10.11 -10.01
CA ALA A 27 -9.43 11.53 -10.03
C ALA A 27 -8.91 11.98 -11.42
N PHE A 28 -8.10 11.15 -12.06
CA PHE A 28 -7.51 11.46 -13.36
C PHE A 28 -8.58 11.52 -14.46
N VAL A 29 -9.47 10.53 -14.51
CA VAL A 29 -10.59 10.47 -15.46
C VAL A 29 -11.55 11.65 -15.24
N GLU A 30 -11.87 11.97 -13.99
CA GLU A 30 -12.68 13.14 -13.65
C GLU A 30 -12.01 14.44 -14.13
N THR A 31 -10.71 14.55 -13.93
CA THR A 31 -9.96 15.74 -14.39
C THR A 31 -9.97 15.85 -15.91
N LEU A 32 -9.79 14.76 -16.66
CA LEU A 32 -9.90 14.75 -18.13
C LEU A 32 -11.27 15.21 -18.58
N ALA A 33 -12.34 14.81 -17.88
CA ALA A 33 -13.70 15.22 -18.20
C ALA A 33 -13.92 16.75 -18.12
N LEU A 34 -13.19 17.44 -17.23
CA LEU A 34 -13.21 18.91 -17.15
C LEU A 34 -12.68 19.58 -18.43
N TYR A 35 -11.87 18.87 -19.22
CA TYR A 35 -11.36 19.32 -20.52
C TYR A 35 -12.14 18.71 -21.71
N GLY A 36 -13.27 18.06 -21.45
CA GLY A 36 -14.09 17.42 -22.47
C GLY A 36 -13.47 16.14 -23.04
N ILE A 37 -12.53 15.53 -22.35
CA ILE A 37 -11.83 14.31 -22.77
C ILE A 37 -12.41 13.13 -22.01
N THR A 38 -12.81 12.09 -22.74
CA THR A 38 -13.22 10.79 -22.17
C THR A 38 -12.16 9.75 -22.47
N GLN A 39 -11.71 9.06 -21.43
CA GLN A 39 -10.74 7.97 -21.54
C GLN A 39 -11.25 6.72 -20.83
N ASP A 40 -10.79 5.58 -21.31
CA ASP A 40 -11.03 4.30 -20.70
C ASP A 40 -10.32 4.20 -19.35
N HIS A 41 -11.07 3.76 -18.33
CA HIS A 41 -10.59 3.62 -16.96
C HIS A 41 -9.35 2.72 -16.89
N ASP A 42 -9.41 1.54 -17.50
CA ASP A 42 -8.32 0.56 -17.39
C ASP A 42 -7.03 1.06 -18.04
N SER A 43 -7.14 1.77 -19.16
CA SER A 43 -6.00 2.39 -19.83
C SER A 43 -5.32 3.45 -18.96
N VAL A 44 -6.10 4.28 -18.27
CA VAL A 44 -5.59 5.29 -17.32
C VAL A 44 -4.98 4.62 -16.09
N TYR A 45 -5.64 3.60 -15.53
CA TYR A 45 -5.14 2.82 -14.41
C TYR A 45 -3.75 2.22 -14.69
N GLN A 46 -3.58 1.58 -15.84
CA GLN A 46 -2.29 0.99 -16.23
C GLN A 46 -1.21 2.07 -16.45
N ALA A 47 -1.56 3.21 -17.03
CA ALA A 47 -0.60 4.29 -17.21
C ALA A 47 -0.15 4.91 -15.87
N LEU A 48 -1.06 5.08 -14.91
CA LEU A 48 -0.74 5.57 -13.57
C LEU A 48 0.13 4.59 -12.78
N LYS A 49 -0.01 3.28 -13.02
CA LYS A 49 0.91 2.27 -12.47
C LYS A 49 2.34 2.42 -12.97
N VAL A 50 2.53 2.93 -14.18
CA VAL A 50 3.88 3.29 -14.67
C VAL A 50 4.36 4.54 -13.94
N SER A 51 3.68 5.66 -14.12
CA SER A 51 3.91 6.89 -13.36
C SER A 51 2.87 7.96 -13.69
N THR A 52 2.67 8.91 -12.80
CA THR A 52 1.82 10.09 -13.06
C THR A 52 2.33 10.90 -14.27
N PRO A 53 3.64 11.20 -14.42
CA PRO A 53 4.13 11.87 -15.62
C PRO A 53 3.82 11.12 -16.91
N PHE A 54 3.97 9.80 -16.94
CA PHE A 54 3.65 8.97 -18.10
C PHE A 54 2.16 9.06 -18.46
N ALA A 55 1.27 8.98 -17.47
CA ALA A 55 -0.16 9.12 -17.71
C ALA A 55 -0.53 10.51 -18.26
N ILE A 56 0.09 11.58 -17.73
CA ILE A 56 -0.13 12.95 -18.23
C ILE A 56 0.38 13.09 -19.66
N GLU A 57 1.57 12.61 -19.98
CA GLU A 57 2.12 12.64 -21.32
C GLU A 57 1.24 11.89 -22.32
N THR A 58 0.64 10.78 -21.88
CA THR A 58 -0.20 9.92 -22.73
C THR A 58 -1.58 10.51 -22.99
N PHE A 59 -2.26 11.00 -21.95
CA PHE A 59 -3.70 11.35 -22.03
C PHE A 59 -4.00 12.85 -21.91
N ALA A 60 -3.09 13.63 -21.36
CA ALA A 60 -3.28 15.04 -21.08
C ALA A 60 -2.11 15.93 -21.55
N PRO A 61 -1.48 15.62 -22.73
CA PRO A 61 -0.36 16.41 -23.19
C PRO A 61 -0.80 17.86 -23.43
N ASN A 62 -0.04 18.82 -22.93
CA ASN A 62 -0.27 20.25 -23.12
C ASN A 62 -1.60 20.80 -22.57
N LEU A 63 -2.28 20.10 -21.68
CA LEU A 63 -3.44 20.64 -20.96
C LEU A 63 -2.97 21.56 -19.83
N GLU A 64 -3.34 22.81 -19.94
CA GLU A 64 -2.94 23.84 -18.97
C GLU A 64 -3.54 23.54 -17.57
N ASN A 65 -2.70 23.63 -16.53
CA ASN A 65 -3.08 23.38 -15.12
C ASN A 65 -3.66 21.98 -14.84
N PHE A 66 -3.46 20.99 -15.74
CA PHE A 66 -4.01 19.65 -15.55
C PHE A 66 -3.50 18.99 -14.28
N LEU A 67 -2.18 19.03 -14.04
CA LEU A 67 -1.55 18.41 -12.85
C LEU A 67 -2.11 18.99 -11.55
N GLU A 68 -2.31 20.32 -11.47
CA GLU A 68 -2.86 20.99 -10.29
C GLU A 68 -4.28 20.49 -9.99
N LYS A 69 -5.15 20.55 -10.99
CA LYS A 69 -6.55 20.07 -10.88
C LYS A 69 -6.63 18.59 -10.56
N TYR A 70 -5.77 17.77 -11.19
CA TYR A 70 -5.69 16.36 -10.89
C TYR A 70 -5.31 16.12 -9.42
N LYS A 71 -4.32 16.84 -8.89
CA LYS A 71 -3.93 16.72 -7.49
C LYS A 71 -5.02 17.15 -6.52
N GLU A 72 -5.80 18.16 -6.83
CA GLU A 72 -6.97 18.55 -6.04
C GLU A 72 -8.04 17.47 -6.03
N ASN A 73 -8.36 16.89 -7.19
CA ASN A 73 -9.31 15.79 -7.31
C ASN A 73 -8.81 14.52 -6.61
N GLU A 74 -7.54 14.18 -6.77
CA GLU A 74 -6.91 13.03 -6.09
C GLU A 74 -6.99 13.16 -4.57
N ALA A 75 -6.72 14.35 -4.02
CA ALA A 75 -6.84 14.60 -2.58
C ALA A 75 -8.26 14.39 -2.06
N ARG A 76 -9.27 14.79 -2.84
CA ARG A 76 -10.68 14.57 -2.50
C ARG A 76 -11.06 13.09 -2.57
N GLU A 77 -10.63 12.36 -3.60
CA GLU A 77 -10.88 10.93 -3.72
C GLU A 77 -10.20 10.13 -2.60
N LEU A 78 -9.04 10.57 -2.11
CA LEU A 78 -8.35 9.95 -0.97
C LEU A 78 -9.12 10.06 0.36
N GLU A 79 -10.18 10.87 0.43
CA GLU A 79 -11.10 10.87 1.57
C GLU A 79 -11.91 9.56 1.65
N HIS A 80 -11.99 8.80 0.56
CA HIS A 80 -12.66 7.51 0.43
C HIS A 80 -11.65 6.43 0.01
N PRO A 81 -10.76 6.00 0.92
CA PRO A 81 -9.71 5.03 0.60
C PRO A 81 -10.30 3.67 0.23
N ILE A 82 -9.72 3.01 -0.78
CA ILE A 82 -10.13 1.71 -1.30
C ILE A 82 -9.02 0.69 -1.03
N LEU A 83 -9.37 -0.44 -0.40
CA LEU A 83 -8.47 -1.58 -0.26
C LEU A 83 -8.49 -2.43 -1.53
N PHE A 84 -7.39 -3.14 -1.82
CA PHE A 84 -7.45 -4.25 -2.77
C PHE A 84 -8.44 -5.29 -2.29
N GLU A 85 -9.15 -5.91 -3.25
CA GLU A 85 -10.11 -6.97 -2.97
C GLU A 85 -9.44 -8.14 -2.21
N GLY A 86 -10.08 -8.60 -1.15
CA GLY A 86 -9.62 -9.70 -0.32
C GLY A 86 -8.61 -9.34 0.78
N VAL A 87 -8.22 -8.07 0.93
CA VAL A 87 -7.30 -7.62 2.00
C VAL A 87 -7.88 -7.89 3.37
N SER A 88 -9.12 -7.47 3.64
CA SER A 88 -9.74 -7.64 4.96
C SER A 88 -9.83 -9.12 5.35
N ASP A 89 -10.28 -9.97 4.42
CA ASP A 89 -10.37 -11.41 4.64
C ASP A 89 -9.01 -12.04 4.90
N LEU A 90 -7.96 -11.59 4.19
CA LEU A 90 -6.61 -12.11 4.39
C LEU A 90 -6.08 -11.75 5.77
N LEU A 91 -6.24 -10.49 6.20
CA LEU A 91 -5.82 -10.05 7.54
C LEU A 91 -6.55 -10.83 8.63
N GLU A 92 -7.86 -11.04 8.45
CA GLU A 92 -8.67 -11.82 9.39
C GLU A 92 -8.20 -13.29 9.48
N VAL A 93 -7.99 -13.95 8.34
CA VAL A 93 -7.51 -15.35 8.31
C VAL A 93 -6.17 -15.48 9.01
N ILE A 94 -5.21 -14.58 8.74
CA ILE A 94 -3.90 -14.58 9.39
C ILE A 94 -4.05 -14.35 10.90
N SER A 95 -4.86 -13.39 11.32
CA SER A 95 -5.10 -13.09 12.75
C SER A 95 -5.73 -14.28 13.47
N ASN A 96 -6.72 -14.93 12.86
CA ASN A 96 -7.38 -16.10 13.43
C ASN A 96 -6.46 -17.32 13.59
N GLN A 97 -5.39 -17.37 12.82
CA GLN A 97 -4.33 -18.38 12.94
C GLN A 97 -3.24 -17.98 13.95
N GLY A 98 -3.36 -16.82 14.59
CA GLY A 98 -2.40 -16.30 15.58
C GLY A 98 -1.29 -15.42 14.99
N GLY A 99 -1.41 -15.01 13.73
CA GLY A 99 -0.48 -14.07 13.10
C GLY A 99 -0.67 -12.65 13.64
N ARG A 100 0.43 -11.91 13.71
CA ARG A 100 0.46 -10.51 14.16
C ARG A 100 0.81 -9.60 13.01
N HIS A 101 0.11 -8.46 12.90
CA HIS A 101 0.31 -7.48 11.84
C HIS A 101 0.94 -6.21 12.37
N SER A 102 1.91 -5.67 11.64
CA SER A 102 2.45 -4.32 11.78
C SER A 102 2.47 -3.64 10.42
N LEU A 103 2.44 -2.32 10.40
CA LEU A 103 2.45 -1.54 9.16
C LEU A 103 3.62 -0.55 9.18
N VAL A 104 4.31 -0.41 8.06
CA VAL A 104 5.35 0.60 7.84
C VAL A 104 5.03 1.39 6.59
N SER A 105 4.62 2.65 6.75
CA SER A 105 4.26 3.56 5.67
C SER A 105 5.13 4.81 5.67
N HIS A 106 5.41 5.34 4.48
CA HIS A 106 6.04 6.65 4.32
C HIS A 106 5.07 7.84 4.42
N ARG A 107 3.78 7.55 4.54
CA ARG A 107 2.77 8.60 4.77
C ARG A 107 2.83 9.07 6.22
N ASN A 108 2.28 10.25 6.47
CA ASN A 108 2.10 10.80 7.82
C ASN A 108 0.97 10.08 8.58
N ASP A 109 0.53 10.64 9.68
CA ASP A 109 -0.48 10.03 10.56
C ASP A 109 -1.90 9.93 9.94
N GLN A 110 -2.11 10.47 8.73
CA GLN A 110 -3.32 10.16 7.94
C GLN A 110 -3.50 8.66 7.69
N VAL A 111 -2.43 7.89 7.81
CA VAL A 111 -2.49 6.41 7.77
C VAL A 111 -3.49 5.87 8.78
N LEU A 112 -3.51 6.41 10.00
CA LEU A 112 -4.44 5.96 11.05
C LEU A 112 -5.89 6.17 10.64
N GLU A 113 -6.20 7.32 10.06
CA GLU A 113 -7.54 7.61 9.52
C GLU A 113 -7.92 6.69 8.36
N ILE A 114 -6.98 6.38 7.46
CA ILE A 114 -7.18 5.44 6.36
C ILE A 114 -7.51 4.04 6.89
N LEU A 115 -6.78 3.55 7.88
CA LEU A 115 -7.03 2.24 8.48
C LEU A 115 -8.40 2.18 9.17
N GLU A 116 -8.82 3.24 9.85
CA GLU A 116 -10.15 3.35 10.46
C GLU A 116 -11.27 3.36 9.40
N LYS A 117 -11.15 4.22 8.38
CA LYS A 117 -12.13 4.32 7.28
C LYS A 117 -12.29 3.02 6.50
N THR A 118 -11.23 2.23 6.40
CA THR A 118 -11.25 0.93 5.72
C THR A 118 -11.57 -0.24 6.67
N SER A 119 -11.81 0.03 7.95
CA SER A 119 -12.17 -0.94 8.98
C SER A 119 -11.12 -2.03 9.22
N ILE A 120 -9.84 -1.75 8.95
CA ILE A 120 -8.74 -2.69 9.19
C ILE A 120 -7.81 -2.28 10.34
N ALA A 121 -8.04 -1.13 10.97
CA ALA A 121 -7.19 -0.62 12.05
C ALA A 121 -6.98 -1.62 13.20
N ALA A 122 -8.02 -2.35 13.58
CA ALA A 122 -7.99 -3.30 14.69
C ALA A 122 -7.04 -4.50 14.46
N TYR A 123 -6.66 -4.79 13.23
CA TYR A 123 -5.71 -5.88 12.95
C TYR A 123 -4.27 -5.52 13.30
N PHE A 124 -3.91 -4.23 13.30
CA PHE A 124 -2.53 -3.80 13.44
C PHE A 124 -2.13 -3.59 14.89
N THR A 125 -1.10 -4.32 15.33
CA THR A 125 -0.47 -4.16 16.64
C THR A 125 0.33 -2.87 16.72
N GLU A 126 0.98 -2.49 15.62
CA GLU A 126 1.73 -1.24 15.52
C GLU A 126 1.71 -0.68 14.09
N VAL A 127 1.62 0.64 14.02
CA VAL A 127 1.66 1.40 12.77
C VAL A 127 2.81 2.38 12.84
N VAL A 128 3.79 2.22 11.95
CA VAL A 128 4.92 3.14 11.79
C VAL A 128 4.63 4.07 10.62
N THR A 129 4.67 5.37 10.88
CA THR A 129 4.44 6.41 9.88
C THR A 129 5.68 7.29 9.71
N SER A 130 5.64 8.25 8.80
CA SER A 130 6.72 9.25 8.66
C SER A 130 6.91 10.09 9.93
N SER A 131 5.88 10.20 10.77
CA SER A 131 5.92 10.92 12.06
C SER A 131 6.59 10.12 13.18
N SER A 132 6.87 8.83 12.97
CA SER A 132 7.50 7.95 13.97
C SER A 132 9.00 8.21 14.16
N GLY A 133 9.63 9.01 13.30
CA GLY A 133 11.01 9.45 13.44
C GLY A 133 12.07 8.50 12.88
N PHE A 134 11.67 7.40 12.22
CA PHE A 134 12.59 6.48 11.57
C PHE A 134 12.98 6.95 10.17
N LYS A 135 14.16 6.53 9.72
CA LYS A 135 14.57 6.72 8.33
C LYS A 135 13.65 5.96 7.39
N ARG A 136 13.44 6.55 6.21
CA ARG A 136 12.57 5.94 5.18
C ARG A 136 13.18 4.68 4.57
N LYS A 137 12.33 3.73 4.19
CA LYS A 137 12.73 2.58 3.34
C LYS A 137 13.50 3.09 2.10
N PRO A 138 14.58 2.49 1.66
CA PRO A 138 15.07 1.15 1.99
C PRO A 138 15.87 1.03 3.30
N ASN A 139 16.02 2.10 4.10
CA ASN A 139 16.68 1.98 5.39
C ASN A 139 15.88 1.02 6.30
N PRO A 140 16.53 0.04 6.96
CA PRO A 140 15.84 -0.98 7.74
C PRO A 140 15.42 -0.54 9.14
N GLU A 141 15.69 0.68 9.55
CA GLU A 141 15.57 1.15 10.94
C GLU A 141 14.19 0.87 11.56
N SER A 142 13.10 1.17 10.83
CA SER A 142 11.74 0.90 11.29
C SER A 142 11.43 -0.59 11.45
N MET A 143 11.96 -1.42 10.55
CA MET A 143 11.76 -2.88 10.59
C MET A 143 12.62 -3.54 11.66
N LEU A 144 13.83 -3.05 11.88
CA LEU A 144 14.69 -3.47 13.00
C LEU A 144 14.04 -3.13 14.35
N TYR A 145 13.46 -1.93 14.47
CA TYR A 145 12.69 -1.54 15.65
C TYR A 145 11.54 -2.50 15.94
N LEU A 146 10.72 -2.83 14.95
CA LEU A 146 9.62 -3.79 15.11
C LEU A 146 10.14 -5.18 15.46
N ARG A 147 11.20 -5.63 14.78
CA ARG A 147 11.84 -6.92 15.04
C ARG A 147 12.32 -7.05 16.49
N GLU A 148 12.98 -6.03 17.00
CA GLU A 148 13.48 -6.01 18.37
C GLU A 148 12.35 -5.91 19.38
N LYS A 149 11.44 -4.94 19.21
CA LYS A 149 10.32 -4.69 20.13
C LYS A 149 9.42 -5.91 20.31
N TYR A 150 9.11 -6.59 19.22
CA TYR A 150 8.20 -7.74 19.23
C TYR A 150 8.90 -9.09 19.20
N GLN A 151 10.24 -9.11 19.28
CA GLN A 151 11.07 -10.31 19.26
C GLN A 151 10.74 -11.23 18.07
N ILE A 152 10.63 -10.64 16.89
CA ILE A 152 10.23 -11.33 15.68
C ILE A 152 11.32 -12.33 15.27
N SER A 153 11.02 -13.61 15.34
CA SER A 153 11.88 -14.70 14.91
C SER A 153 11.50 -15.26 13.53
N SER A 154 10.24 -15.12 13.16
CA SER A 154 9.69 -15.58 11.87
C SER A 154 8.75 -14.52 11.33
N GLY A 155 9.30 -13.60 10.54
CA GLY A 155 8.58 -12.44 10.00
C GLY A 155 8.66 -12.34 8.48
N LEU A 156 7.57 -11.90 7.88
CA LEU A 156 7.45 -11.62 6.44
C LEU A 156 7.16 -10.14 6.21
N VAL A 157 8.00 -9.47 5.44
CA VAL A 157 7.75 -8.12 4.93
C VAL A 157 7.07 -8.20 3.58
N ILE A 158 5.97 -7.48 3.41
CA ILE A 158 5.15 -7.46 2.20
C ILE A 158 5.03 -6.03 1.70
N GLY A 159 5.47 -5.78 0.49
CA GLY A 159 5.39 -4.48 -0.17
C GLY A 159 5.47 -4.62 -1.68
N ASP A 160 5.02 -3.60 -2.40
CA ASP A 160 4.94 -3.60 -3.87
C ASP A 160 6.15 -2.98 -4.57
N ARG A 161 7.10 -2.44 -3.79
CA ARG A 161 8.28 -1.76 -4.32
C ARG A 161 9.59 -2.39 -3.84
N PRO A 162 10.67 -2.30 -4.66
CA PRO A 162 11.99 -2.79 -4.28
C PRO A 162 12.48 -2.29 -2.92
N ILE A 163 12.17 -1.05 -2.55
CA ILE A 163 12.58 -0.44 -1.27
C ILE A 163 12.01 -1.17 -0.05
N ASP A 164 10.83 -1.79 -0.17
CA ASP A 164 10.22 -2.58 0.90
C ASP A 164 11.02 -3.88 1.11
N ILE A 165 11.38 -4.52 0.00
CA ILE A 165 12.16 -5.76 -0.03
C ILE A 165 13.57 -5.53 0.51
N GLU A 166 14.24 -4.49 0.05
CA GLU A 166 15.59 -4.11 0.50
C GLU A 166 15.60 -3.85 2.02
N ALA A 167 14.63 -3.09 2.52
CA ALA A 167 14.51 -2.80 3.96
C ALA A 167 14.27 -4.07 4.79
N GLY A 168 13.38 -4.96 4.32
CA GLY A 168 13.10 -6.24 4.99
C GLY A 168 14.31 -7.15 5.03
N GLN A 169 14.99 -7.32 3.92
CA GLN A 169 16.22 -8.12 3.82
C GLN A 169 17.33 -7.57 4.70
N ALA A 170 17.53 -6.24 4.69
CA ALA A 170 18.52 -5.59 5.55
C ALA A 170 18.19 -5.73 7.06
N ALA A 171 16.91 -5.90 7.40
CA ALA A 171 16.47 -6.21 8.76
C ALA A 171 16.57 -7.71 9.11
N GLY A 172 16.99 -8.57 8.17
CA GLY A 172 17.09 -10.01 8.36
C GLY A 172 15.74 -10.72 8.44
N LEU A 173 14.74 -10.20 7.72
CA LEU A 173 13.39 -10.76 7.59
C LEU A 173 13.20 -11.36 6.21
N ASP A 174 12.29 -12.33 6.09
CA ASP A 174 11.82 -12.80 4.79
C ASP A 174 11.00 -11.69 4.13
N THR A 175 10.95 -11.69 2.80
CA THR A 175 10.28 -10.64 2.02
C THR A 175 9.45 -11.24 0.91
N HIS A 176 8.36 -10.56 0.56
CA HIS A 176 7.51 -10.88 -0.59
C HIS A 176 7.18 -9.60 -1.37
N LEU A 177 7.57 -9.58 -2.65
CA LEU A 177 7.17 -8.52 -3.55
C LEU A 177 5.70 -8.74 -3.93
N PHE A 178 4.84 -7.86 -3.45
CA PHE A 178 3.40 -7.95 -3.64
C PHE A 178 3.01 -7.72 -5.12
N THR A 179 2.21 -8.60 -5.64
CA THR A 179 1.61 -8.49 -6.98
C THR A 179 0.09 -8.54 -6.93
N SER A 180 -0.48 -9.40 -6.10
CA SER A 180 -1.91 -9.51 -5.85
C SER A 180 -2.18 -10.30 -4.56
N ILE A 181 -3.38 -10.12 -4.01
CA ILE A 181 -3.84 -10.91 -2.85
C ILE A 181 -3.92 -12.40 -3.18
N VAL A 182 -4.35 -12.74 -4.40
CA VAL A 182 -4.42 -14.15 -4.85
C VAL A 182 -3.03 -14.79 -4.84
N ASN A 183 -2.03 -14.10 -5.39
CA ASN A 183 -0.65 -14.60 -5.38
C ASN A 183 -0.11 -14.73 -3.96
N LEU A 184 -0.35 -13.74 -3.11
CA LEU A 184 0.11 -13.77 -1.72
C LEU A 184 -0.52 -14.94 -0.94
N ARG A 185 -1.83 -15.19 -1.10
CA ARG A 185 -2.49 -16.36 -0.50
C ARG A 185 -1.86 -17.69 -0.93
N GLN A 186 -1.52 -17.81 -2.20
CA GLN A 186 -0.82 -19.02 -2.71
C GLN A 186 0.56 -19.19 -2.06
N VAL A 187 1.32 -18.11 -1.91
CA VAL A 187 2.64 -18.13 -1.26
C VAL A 187 2.55 -18.49 0.21
N LEU A 188 1.50 -18.03 0.90
CA LEU A 188 1.25 -18.32 2.31
C LEU A 188 0.55 -19.66 2.55
N ASP A 189 0.01 -20.28 1.49
CA ASP A 189 -0.74 -21.54 1.53
C ASP A 189 -2.00 -21.46 2.44
N ILE A 190 -2.75 -20.33 2.26
CA ILE A 190 -3.99 -20.00 3.00
C ILE A 190 -5.11 -19.47 2.09
#